data_ce360e9a75c8d1be486944642c575207
#
_entry.id   ce360e9a75c8d1be486944642c575207
#
_cell.length_a   1.000
_cell.length_b   1.000
_cell.length_c   1.000
_cell.angle_alpha   90.00
_cell.angle_beta   90.00
_cell.angle_gamma   90.00
#
_symmetry.space_group_name_H-M   'P 1'
#
loop_
_entity.id
_entity.type
_entity.pdbx_description
1 polymer ?
#
loop_
_entity_poly.entity_id
_entity_poly.type
_entity_poly.pdbx_seq_one_letter_code
_entity_poly.pdbx_strand_id
1 'polypeptide(L)'
;MKPTIGRIVIYESRNGDGVKSPAIVLRTRDTTNLDIIERWGPSPEGTLSRKGRPADLVPELPDDDTIDLKVFGLGGDYIEYAVPLGEGPRTWAWPERV
;
A
#
# COMPACT_ATOMS: atom_id res chain seq x y z
N MET A 1 -6.86 11.84 11.48
CA MET A 1 -7.57 11.68 10.20
C MET A 1 -7.23 10.33 9.61
N LYS A 2 -8.21 9.62 9.14
CA LYS A 2 -8.01 8.31 8.55
C LYS A 2 -7.62 8.44 7.08
N PRO A 3 -6.68 7.64 6.60
CA PRO A 3 -6.44 7.58 5.17
C PRO A 3 -7.62 6.92 4.45
N THR A 4 -7.89 7.40 3.24
CA THR A 4 -8.94 6.83 2.39
C THR A 4 -8.37 6.59 0.99
N ILE A 5 -8.99 5.67 0.27
CA ILE A 5 -8.54 5.33 -1.08
C ILE A 5 -8.47 6.58 -1.94
N GLY A 6 -7.39 6.71 -2.68
CA GLY A 6 -7.17 7.82 -3.60
C GLY A 6 -6.48 9.03 -2.98
N ARG A 7 -6.29 9.05 -1.66
CA ARG A 7 -5.56 10.15 -1.03
C ARG A 7 -4.08 10.07 -1.39
N ILE A 8 -3.48 11.23 -1.54
CA ILE A 8 -2.04 11.31 -1.78
C ILE A 8 -1.34 11.49 -0.45
N VAL A 9 -0.36 10.64 -0.22
CA VAL A 9 0.47 10.67 0.99
C VAL A 9 1.93 10.63 0.56
N ILE A 10 2.84 10.75 1.51
CA ILE A 10 4.28 10.68 1.24
C ILE A 10 4.82 9.37 1.78
N TYR A 11 5.51 8.63 0.93
CA TYR A 11 6.15 7.37 1.31
C TYR A 11 7.65 7.56 1.43
N GLU A 12 8.23 7.06 2.51
CA GLU A 12 9.69 7.08 2.69
C GLU A 12 10.26 5.73 2.29
N SER A 13 11.29 5.78 1.45
CA SER A 13 11.91 4.59 0.87
C SER A 13 12.34 3.58 1.93
N ARG A 14 12.11 2.30 1.62
CA ARG A 14 12.55 1.20 2.47
C ARG A 14 14.07 1.08 2.57
N ASN A 15 14.78 1.74 1.67
CA ASN A 15 16.24 1.58 1.59
C ASN A 15 17.00 2.37 2.65
N GLY A 16 16.31 3.20 3.43
CA GLY A 16 16.96 3.98 4.47
C GLY A 16 17.75 5.16 3.94
N ASP A 17 17.51 5.54 2.69
CA ASP A 17 18.21 6.67 2.05
C ASP A 17 17.51 8.01 2.26
N GLY A 18 16.38 8.01 2.96
CA GLY A 18 15.61 9.22 3.22
C GLY A 18 14.83 9.75 2.04
N VAL A 19 14.81 9.02 0.94
CA VAL A 19 14.06 9.46 -0.25
C VAL A 19 12.57 9.37 0.02
N LYS A 20 11.86 10.45 -0.26
CA LYS A 20 10.42 10.54 -0.08
C LYS A 20 9.75 10.69 -1.44
N SER A 21 8.68 9.96 -1.63
CA SER A 21 7.97 9.95 -2.91
C SER A 21 6.47 10.10 -2.67
N PRO A 22 5.76 10.74 -3.61
CA PRO A 22 4.30 10.76 -3.51
C PRO A 22 3.75 9.36 -3.73
N ALA A 23 2.65 9.05 -3.06
CA ALA A 23 2.00 7.77 -3.18
C ALA A 23 0.50 7.94 -3.06
N ILE A 24 -0.24 7.03 -3.66
CA ILE A 24 -1.70 7.03 -3.59
C ILE A 24 -2.15 5.83 -2.76
N VAL A 25 -3.09 6.08 -1.85
CA VAL A 25 -3.68 5.03 -1.03
C VAL A 25 -4.52 4.11 -1.92
N LEU A 26 -4.17 2.82 -1.94
CA LEU A 26 -4.87 1.81 -2.72
C LEU A 26 -5.84 0.99 -1.89
N ARG A 27 -5.51 0.74 -0.64
CA ARG A 27 -6.31 -0.11 0.23
C ARG A 27 -6.15 0.33 1.66
N THR A 28 -7.27 0.36 2.39
CA THR A 28 -7.26 0.60 3.82
C THR A 28 -7.97 -0.55 4.51
N ARG A 29 -7.90 -0.61 5.82
CA ARG A 29 -8.57 -1.65 6.58
C ARG A 29 -10.07 -1.67 6.31
N ASP A 30 -10.69 -0.49 6.20
CA ASP A 30 -12.12 -0.37 5.94
C ASP A 30 -12.51 -0.79 4.53
N THR A 31 -11.57 -0.74 3.59
CA THR A 31 -11.85 -1.04 2.20
C THR A 31 -11.33 -2.39 1.76
N THR A 32 -10.77 -3.16 2.69
CA THR A 32 -10.42 -4.55 2.42
C THR A 32 -11.72 -5.33 2.40
N ASN A 33 -12.04 -5.92 1.26
CA ASN A 33 -13.21 -6.76 1.17
C ASN A 33 -12.91 -8.03 0.39
N LEU A 34 -13.72 -9.04 0.67
CA LEU A 34 -13.50 -10.37 0.10
C LEU A 34 -13.67 -10.38 -1.41
N ASP A 35 -14.58 -9.57 -1.94
CA ASP A 35 -14.80 -9.53 -3.38
C ASP A 35 -13.54 -9.07 -4.12
N ILE A 36 -12.87 -8.08 -3.57
CA ILE A 36 -11.62 -7.61 -4.17
C ILE A 36 -10.56 -8.68 -4.06
N ILE A 37 -10.44 -9.31 -2.92
CA ILE A 37 -9.47 -10.38 -2.72
C ILE A 37 -9.76 -11.56 -3.65
N GLU A 38 -11.01 -11.95 -3.78
CA GLU A 38 -11.38 -13.02 -4.68
C GLU A 38 -11.08 -12.69 -6.13
N ARG A 39 -11.35 -11.46 -6.53
CA ARG A 39 -11.11 -11.01 -7.90
C ARG A 39 -9.64 -10.93 -8.23
N TRP A 40 -8.84 -10.47 -7.29
CA TRP A 40 -7.41 -10.24 -7.50
C TRP A 40 -6.54 -11.28 -6.80
N GLY A 41 -7.16 -12.20 -6.09
CA GLY A 41 -6.47 -13.24 -5.36
C GLY A 41 -5.95 -14.35 -6.25
N PRO A 42 -5.55 -15.47 -5.68
CA PRO A 42 -5.02 -16.57 -6.47
C PRO A 42 -6.09 -17.16 -7.37
N SER A 43 -5.69 -17.58 -8.55
CA SER A 43 -6.55 -18.33 -9.41
C SER A 43 -6.82 -19.71 -8.80
N PRO A 44 -7.82 -20.44 -9.31
CA PRO A 44 -8.08 -21.80 -8.83
C PRO A 44 -6.87 -22.72 -8.91
N GLU A 45 -5.92 -22.42 -9.76
CA GLU A 45 -4.71 -23.22 -9.90
C GLU A 45 -3.66 -22.87 -8.87
N GLY A 46 -3.96 -21.96 -7.96
CA GLY A 46 -2.99 -21.53 -6.98
C GLY A 46 -1.98 -20.55 -7.50
N THR A 47 -2.21 -19.99 -8.68
CA THR A 47 -1.31 -18.98 -9.20
C THR A 47 -1.50 -17.67 -8.47
N LEU A 48 -0.63 -16.74 -8.79
CA LEU A 48 -0.68 -15.44 -8.17
C LEU A 48 -1.89 -14.66 -8.66
N SER A 49 -2.42 -13.84 -7.79
CA SER A 49 -3.52 -12.95 -8.16
C SER A 49 -3.03 -12.06 -9.29
N ARG A 50 -3.93 -11.74 -10.20
CA ARG A 50 -3.63 -10.93 -11.33
C ARG A 50 -2.26 -10.32 -11.20
N LYS A 51 -1.38 -10.71 -11.85
CA LYS A 51 -0.02 -10.21 -11.82
C LYS A 51 0.74 -10.57 -10.60
N GLY A 52 0.34 -11.61 -10.00
CA GLY A 52 1.35 -12.25 -9.30
C GLY A 52 1.25 -12.38 -7.81
N ARG A 53 0.10 -12.10 -7.24
CA ARG A 53 0.03 -12.21 -5.80
C ARG A 53 -1.17 -13.03 -5.35
N PRO A 54 -0.95 -14.17 -4.66
CA PRO A 54 -2.04 -14.96 -4.11
C PRO A 54 -2.80 -14.16 -3.03
N ALA A 55 -4.09 -14.40 -2.93
CA ALA A 55 -4.90 -13.69 -1.93
C ALA A 55 -4.39 -13.91 -0.51
N ASP A 56 -3.92 -15.11 -0.22
CA ASP A 56 -3.42 -15.44 1.10
C ASP A 56 -2.09 -14.75 1.43
N LEU A 57 -1.43 -14.20 0.44
CA LEU A 57 -0.22 -13.42 0.66
C LEU A 57 -0.48 -11.91 0.74
N VAL A 58 -1.72 -11.49 0.55
CA VAL A 58 -2.07 -10.08 0.73
C VAL A 58 -2.22 -9.85 2.23
N PRO A 59 -1.36 -9.02 2.83
CA PRO A 59 -1.40 -8.87 4.28
C PRO A 59 -2.72 -8.30 4.76
N GLU A 60 -3.18 -8.79 5.90
CA GLU A 60 -4.26 -8.12 6.59
C GLU A 60 -3.73 -6.82 7.16
N LEU A 61 -4.58 -5.80 7.15
CA LEU A 61 -4.18 -4.52 7.69
C LEU A 61 -4.58 -4.46 9.17
N PRO A 62 -3.60 -4.32 10.07
CA PRO A 62 -3.86 -4.44 11.51
C PRO A 62 -4.61 -3.25 12.09
N ASP A 63 -4.55 -2.10 11.43
CA ASP A 63 -5.19 -0.89 11.94
C ASP A 63 -5.51 0.04 10.78
N ASP A 64 -6.14 1.17 11.11
CA ASP A 64 -6.59 2.12 10.10
C ASP A 64 -5.47 2.92 9.48
N ASP A 65 -4.31 2.94 10.09
CA ASP A 65 -3.15 3.71 9.62
C ASP A 65 -2.15 2.89 8.82
N THR A 66 -2.36 1.58 8.74
CA THR A 66 -1.52 0.70 7.91
C THR A 66 -2.26 0.47 6.60
N ILE A 67 -1.62 0.83 5.49
CA ILE A 67 -2.30 0.92 4.20
C ILE A 67 -1.42 0.36 3.08
N ASP A 68 -2.06 0.06 1.96
CA ASP A 68 -1.33 -0.27 0.74
C ASP A 68 -1.21 0.97 -0.12
N LEU A 69 -0.07 1.13 -0.75
CA LEU A 69 0.27 2.32 -1.51
C LEU A 69 0.75 1.97 -2.91
N LYS A 70 0.38 2.80 -3.88
CA LYS A 70 1.10 2.86 -5.14
C LYS A 70 2.05 4.04 -5.08
N VAL A 71 3.34 3.77 -5.12
CA VAL A 71 4.39 4.77 -4.95
C VAL A 71 4.87 5.23 -6.33
N PHE A 72 4.96 6.54 -6.50
CA PHE A 72 5.45 7.14 -7.75
C PHE A 72 6.91 7.52 -7.57
N GLY A 73 7.79 6.55 -7.77
CA GLY A 73 9.23 6.79 -7.63
C GLY A 73 9.84 7.35 -8.90
N LEU A 74 11.03 7.90 -8.77
CA LEU A 74 11.74 8.45 -9.93
C LEU A 74 12.08 7.37 -10.95
N GLY A 75 12.32 6.15 -10.50
CA GLY A 75 12.66 5.04 -11.37
C GLY A 75 11.47 4.25 -11.86
N GLY A 76 10.27 4.64 -11.50
CA GLY A 76 9.06 3.94 -11.90
C GLY A 76 8.12 3.74 -10.72
N ASP A 77 6.92 3.32 -11.03
CA ASP A 77 5.87 3.12 -10.02
C ASP A 77 5.97 1.70 -9.47
N TYR A 78 5.62 1.56 -8.21
CA TYR A 78 5.57 0.25 -7.60
C TYR A 78 4.55 0.25 -6.45
N ILE A 79 4.19 -0.95 -5.99
CA ILE A 79 3.20 -1.11 -4.93
C ILE A 79 3.91 -1.58 -3.66
N GLU A 80 3.58 -0.94 -2.54
CA GLU A 80 4.01 -1.37 -1.22
C GLU A 80 2.79 -1.77 -0.41
N TYR A 81 2.86 -2.92 0.22
CA TYR A 81 1.75 -3.47 1.00
C TYR A 81 1.97 -3.24 2.49
N ALA A 82 0.85 -3.00 3.21
CA ALA A 82 0.85 -2.91 4.67
C ALA A 82 1.92 -1.94 5.20
N VAL A 83 1.87 -0.71 4.71
CA VAL A 83 2.82 0.34 5.08
C VAL A 83 2.28 1.08 6.30
N PRO A 84 3.02 1.12 7.40
CA PRO A 84 2.56 1.82 8.61
C PRO A 84 2.77 3.33 8.51
N LEU A 85 1.92 4.05 9.21
CA LEU A 85 2.11 5.48 9.43
C LEU A 85 3.31 5.68 10.36
N GLY A 86 4.17 6.62 10.05
CA GLY A 86 5.29 6.91 10.93
C GLY A 86 6.39 7.70 10.28
N GLU A 87 7.54 7.61 10.86
CA GLU A 87 8.77 8.22 10.34
C GLU A 87 9.81 7.12 10.15
N GLY A 88 10.67 7.31 9.18
CA GLY A 88 11.74 6.38 8.90
C GLY A 88 11.45 5.49 7.71
N PRO A 89 12.35 4.53 7.45
CA PRO A 89 12.23 3.70 6.24
C PRO A 89 10.93 2.91 6.22
N ARG A 90 10.34 2.85 5.03
CA ARG A 90 9.14 2.07 4.75
C ARG A 90 7.94 2.49 5.59
N THR A 91 7.75 3.81 5.72
CA THR A 91 6.57 4.38 6.37
C THR A 91 5.93 5.41 5.46
N TRP A 92 4.70 5.81 5.80
CA TRP A 92 4.05 6.89 5.09
C TRP A 92 3.70 8.01 6.07
N ALA A 93 3.51 9.19 5.54
CA ALA A 93 3.10 10.34 6.33
C ALA A 93 2.17 11.21 5.52
N TRP A 94 1.39 12.03 6.20
CA TRP A 94 0.58 13.01 5.51
C TRP A 94 1.48 14.09 4.89
N PRO A 95 1.10 14.62 3.72
CA PRO A 95 1.85 15.74 3.16
C PRO A 95 1.81 16.94 4.09
N GLU A 96 2.89 17.70 4.08
CA GLU A 96 2.91 18.94 4.84
C GLU A 96 1.87 19.91 4.30
N ARG A 97 1.23 20.61 5.20
CA ARG A 97 0.36 21.71 4.81
C ARG A 97 1.18 22.95 4.52
N VAL A 98 0.84 23.56 3.43
CA VAL A 98 1.54 24.77 3.01
C VAL A 98 0.66 25.97 3.26
#